data_7f4802ccb11ecff4ea1b7522d5dbd347
#
_entry.id   7f4802ccb11ecff4ea1b7522d5dbd347
#
_cell.length_a   1.000
_cell.length_b   1.000
_cell.length_c   1.000
_cell.angle_alpha   90.00
_cell.angle_beta   90.00
_cell.angle_gamma   90.00
#
_symmetry.space_group_name_H-M   'P 1'
#
loop_
_entity.id
_entity.type
_entity.pdbx_description
1 polymer ?
#
loop_
_entity_poly.entity_id
_entity_poly.type
_entity_poly.pdbx_seq_one_letter_code
_entity_poly.pdbx_strand_id
1 'polypeptide(L)'
;MAIKIVGDPLPNIPWEDRPADARGVVWRSARNPIIPRDLLPTSNSIFNSAVVPYKGAFAGVFRCDDTARNMQLHAGRSQDGITWELEPERIHFACKDTDCDCAEVNRWVYGYDPRVVWIEDRYYVTWCNWFHGPTIGVGYTYDFETFYQLENAYLPF
;
A
#
# COMPACT_ATOMS: atom_id res chain seq x y z
N MET A 1 -11.38 29.06 -12.87
CA MET A 1 -12.10 27.77 -12.83
C MET A 1 -11.72 27.10 -11.51
N ALA A 2 -12.67 26.81 -10.62
CA ALA A 2 -12.37 26.16 -9.35
C ALA A 2 -12.14 24.65 -9.61
N ILE A 3 -11.04 24.11 -9.08
CA ILE A 3 -10.77 22.67 -9.11
C ILE A 3 -11.78 21.98 -8.20
N LYS A 4 -12.55 21.04 -8.74
CA LYS A 4 -13.44 20.20 -7.94
C LYS A 4 -12.62 18.99 -7.43
N ILE A 5 -12.42 18.93 -6.13
CA ILE A 5 -11.86 17.74 -5.48
C ILE A 5 -13.02 16.78 -5.22
N VAL A 6 -12.89 15.56 -5.72
CA VAL A 6 -13.87 14.48 -5.50
C VAL A 6 -13.23 13.46 -4.57
N GLY A 7 -13.85 13.20 -3.43
CA GLY A 7 -13.35 12.29 -2.38
C GLY A 7 -13.27 12.99 -1.02
N ASP A 8 -12.75 12.29 -0.05
CA ASP A 8 -12.50 12.83 1.28
C ASP A 8 -11.50 13.99 1.21
N PRO A 9 -11.66 15.01 2.08
CA PRO A 9 -10.68 16.08 2.18
C PRO A 9 -9.29 15.48 2.43
N LEU A 10 -8.29 15.97 1.67
CA LEU A 10 -6.90 15.58 1.95
C LEU A 10 -6.56 16.00 3.38
N PRO A 11 -6.06 15.08 4.21
CA PRO A 11 -5.54 15.45 5.51
C PRO A 11 -4.37 16.42 5.33
N ASN A 12 -4.08 17.19 6.36
CA ASN A 12 -3.01 18.17 6.32
C ASN A 12 -1.67 17.44 6.15
N ILE A 13 -1.16 17.41 4.92
CA ILE A 13 0.10 16.75 4.59
C ILE A 13 1.23 17.57 5.24
N PRO A 14 2.14 16.94 5.99
CA PRO A 14 3.27 17.64 6.59
C PRO A 14 4.09 18.36 5.54
N TRP A 15 4.33 19.63 5.79
CA TRP A 15 5.12 20.48 4.91
C TRP A 15 6.38 20.96 5.62
N GLU A 16 7.48 20.98 4.91
CA GLU A 16 8.72 21.61 5.35
C GLU A 16 9.22 22.56 4.26
N ASP A 17 9.62 23.75 4.63
CA ASP A 17 10.24 24.66 3.70
C ASP A 17 11.62 24.16 3.26
N ARG A 18 11.95 24.40 2.00
CA ARG A 18 13.26 24.06 1.47
C ARG A 18 14.35 24.77 2.26
N PRO A 19 15.35 24.05 2.80
CA PRO A 19 16.48 24.67 3.47
C PRO A 19 17.21 25.69 2.58
N ALA A 20 17.60 26.84 3.15
CA ALA A 20 18.23 27.93 2.41
C ALA A 20 19.57 27.52 1.75
N ASP A 21 20.24 26.53 2.31
CA ASP A 21 21.50 25.96 1.83
C ASP A 21 21.33 24.79 0.84
N ALA A 22 20.10 24.34 0.59
CA ALA A 22 19.83 23.25 -0.34
C ALA A 22 20.12 23.70 -1.79
N ARG A 23 21.16 23.12 -2.40
CA ARG A 23 21.63 23.46 -3.76
C ARG A 23 21.06 22.52 -4.83
N GLY A 24 20.56 21.34 -4.47
CA GLY A 24 20.00 20.36 -5.40
C GLY A 24 18.63 20.78 -5.95
N VAL A 25 18.23 20.25 -7.10
CA VAL A 25 16.88 20.45 -7.65
C VAL A 25 15.82 19.87 -6.74
N VAL A 26 16.16 18.78 -6.05
CA VAL A 26 15.30 18.07 -5.08
C VAL A 26 15.98 18.06 -3.73
N TRP A 27 15.21 18.22 -2.68
CA TRP A 27 15.68 18.04 -1.31
C TRP A 27 14.73 17.06 -0.57
N ARG A 28 15.19 16.51 0.51
CA ARG A 28 14.44 15.56 1.31
C ARG A 28 14.26 16.10 2.71
N SER A 29 13.10 15.83 3.31
CA SER A 29 12.87 16.09 4.73
C SER A 29 13.97 15.47 5.58
N ALA A 30 14.39 16.19 6.64
CA ALA A 30 15.35 15.68 7.61
C ALA A 30 14.83 14.46 8.40
N ARG A 31 13.52 14.21 8.35
CA ARG A 31 12.89 13.05 8.99
C ARG A 31 13.00 11.76 8.18
N ASN A 32 13.45 11.85 6.92
CA ASN A 32 13.62 10.64 6.09
C ASN A 32 14.76 9.75 6.60
N PRO A 33 14.59 8.42 6.57
CA PRO A 33 13.39 7.71 6.14
C PRO A 33 12.28 7.73 7.21
N ILE A 34 11.05 8.13 6.83
CA ILE A 34 9.89 8.13 7.74
C ILE A 34 9.35 6.72 8.02
N ILE A 35 9.70 5.76 7.18
CA ILE A 35 9.42 4.34 7.37
C ILE A 35 10.77 3.62 7.30
N PRO A 36 11.36 3.27 8.44
CA PRO A 36 12.61 2.52 8.44
C PRO A 36 12.39 1.09 7.94
N ARG A 37 13.41 0.50 7.36
CA ARG A 37 13.34 -0.84 6.73
C ARG A 37 12.97 -1.96 7.69
N ASP A 38 13.19 -1.75 8.97
CA ASP A 38 13.02 -2.69 10.08
C ASP A 38 11.86 -2.28 11.01
N LEU A 39 10.91 -1.49 10.49
CA LEU A 39 9.72 -1.10 11.26
C LEU A 39 8.90 -2.32 11.71
N LEU A 40 8.87 -3.38 10.90
CA LEU A 40 8.35 -4.69 11.29
C LEU A 40 9.51 -5.61 11.67
N PRO A 41 9.41 -6.36 12.80
CA PRO A 41 10.48 -7.26 13.25
C PRO A 41 10.88 -8.34 12.22
N THR A 42 9.93 -8.73 11.36
CA THR A 42 10.12 -9.74 10.31
C THR A 42 10.65 -9.16 9.01
N SER A 43 10.66 -7.83 8.88
CA SER A 43 11.00 -7.15 7.62
C SER A 43 12.51 -7.04 7.44
N ASN A 44 12.97 -7.32 6.23
CA ASN A 44 14.31 -6.99 5.76
C ASN A 44 14.33 -5.62 5.07
N SER A 45 13.26 -5.27 4.37
CA SER A 45 13.11 -3.99 3.67
C SER A 45 11.64 -3.62 3.47
N ILE A 46 11.34 -2.33 3.56
CA ILE A 46 10.02 -1.75 3.31
C ILE A 46 10.18 -0.65 2.28
N PHE A 47 9.46 -0.74 1.16
CA PHE A 47 9.52 0.22 0.06
C PHE A 47 8.30 0.08 -0.87
N ASN A 48 8.17 0.98 -1.86
CA ASN A 48 7.07 0.98 -2.82
C ASN A 48 5.68 0.90 -2.16
N SER A 49 5.38 1.89 -1.33
CA SER A 49 4.12 1.98 -0.61
C SER A 49 3.08 2.77 -1.39
N ALA A 50 1.82 2.43 -1.23
CA ALA A 50 0.67 3.19 -1.74
C ALA A 50 -0.13 3.74 -0.58
N VAL A 51 -0.25 5.05 -0.48
CA VAL A 51 -0.89 5.76 0.64
C VAL A 51 -2.01 6.63 0.10
N VAL A 52 -3.12 6.67 0.80
CA VAL A 52 -4.30 7.48 0.49
C VAL A 52 -4.85 8.17 1.74
N PRO A 53 -5.60 9.27 1.58
CA PRO A 53 -6.41 9.83 2.66
C PRO A 53 -7.45 8.82 3.12
N TYR A 54 -7.63 8.71 4.43
CA TYR A 54 -8.59 7.81 5.02
C TYR A 54 -9.11 8.34 6.36
N LYS A 55 -10.41 8.63 6.44
CA LYS A 55 -11.11 9.10 7.65
C LYS A 55 -10.39 10.26 8.38
N GLY A 56 -9.93 11.25 7.63
CA GLY A 56 -9.22 12.41 8.17
C GLY A 56 -7.75 12.19 8.53
N ALA A 57 -7.22 11.00 8.24
CA ALA A 57 -5.85 10.58 8.44
C ALA A 57 -5.31 9.90 7.18
N PHE A 58 -4.39 8.96 7.28
CA PHE A 58 -3.84 8.21 6.18
C PHE A 58 -3.94 6.70 6.42
N ALA A 59 -4.17 5.96 5.36
CA ALA A 59 -4.01 4.52 5.32
C ALA A 59 -3.28 4.10 4.05
N GLY A 60 -2.74 2.89 4.02
CA GLY A 60 -2.01 2.43 2.86
C GLY A 60 -1.70 0.95 2.86
N VAL A 61 -1.12 0.54 1.73
CA VAL A 61 -0.59 -0.80 1.50
C VAL A 61 0.90 -0.69 1.25
N PHE A 62 1.68 -1.46 1.96
CA PHE A 62 3.12 -1.38 2.03
C PHE A 62 3.74 -2.68 1.56
N ARG A 63 4.71 -2.59 0.66
CA ARG A 63 5.56 -3.73 0.33
C ARG A 63 6.58 -3.94 1.43
N CYS A 64 6.54 -5.07 2.07
CA CYS A 64 7.52 -5.51 3.06
C CYS A 64 8.14 -6.83 2.60
N ASP A 65 9.42 -6.80 2.26
CA ASP A 65 10.15 -8.02 1.96
C ASP A 65 10.67 -8.59 3.29
N ASP A 66 10.35 -9.84 3.59
CA ASP A 66 10.79 -10.48 4.82
C ASP A 66 12.28 -10.89 4.79
N THR A 67 12.77 -11.42 5.89
CA THR A 67 14.18 -11.88 6.00
C THR A 67 14.49 -13.08 5.09
N ALA A 68 13.48 -13.83 4.65
CA ALA A 68 13.59 -14.88 3.65
C ALA A 68 13.44 -14.37 2.21
N ARG A 69 13.26 -13.03 2.05
CA ARG A 69 13.07 -12.33 0.77
C ARG A 69 11.73 -12.64 0.08
N ASN A 70 10.73 -13.05 0.84
CA ASN A 70 9.39 -13.11 0.31
C ASN A 70 8.80 -11.69 0.28
N MET A 71 8.26 -11.31 -0.86
CA MET A 71 7.59 -10.03 -1.05
C MET A 71 6.17 -10.14 -0.51
N GLN A 72 5.82 -9.29 0.46
CA GLN A 72 4.54 -9.32 1.14
C GLN A 72 3.91 -7.92 1.16
N LEU A 73 2.59 -7.89 1.24
CA LEU A 73 1.83 -6.67 1.40
C LEU A 73 1.31 -6.58 2.84
N HIS A 74 1.51 -5.44 3.47
CA HIS A 74 1.01 -5.13 4.80
C HIS A 74 0.12 -3.88 4.74
N ALA A 75 -0.92 -3.84 5.55
CA ALA A 75 -1.69 -2.63 5.76
C ALA A 75 -0.96 -1.72 6.75
N GLY A 76 -1.23 -0.43 6.68
CA GLY A 76 -0.67 0.51 7.65
C GLY A 76 -1.48 1.79 7.72
N ARG A 77 -1.31 2.51 8.83
CA ARG A 77 -2.04 3.74 9.14
C ARG A 77 -1.10 4.79 9.71
N SER A 78 -1.48 6.05 9.53
CA SER A 78 -0.80 7.19 10.11
C SER A 78 -1.78 8.32 10.35
N GLN A 79 -1.63 9.03 11.46
CA GLN A 79 -2.42 10.23 11.77
C GLN A 79 -1.83 11.49 11.13
N ASP A 80 -0.53 11.49 10.88
CA ASP A 80 0.23 12.67 10.49
C ASP A 80 1.00 12.52 9.16
N GLY A 81 0.95 11.33 8.54
CA GLY A 81 1.72 11.02 7.33
C GLY A 81 3.23 10.85 7.56
N ILE A 82 3.70 10.95 8.79
CA ILE A 82 5.11 10.82 9.19
C ILE A 82 5.33 9.59 10.05
N THR A 83 4.51 9.43 11.09
CA THR A 83 4.56 8.30 12.01
C THR A 83 3.62 7.22 11.50
N TRP A 84 4.15 6.05 11.18
CA TRP A 84 3.41 4.96 10.60
C TRP A 84 3.37 3.75 11.52
N GLU A 85 2.19 3.16 11.61
CA GLU A 85 1.94 1.87 12.24
C GLU A 85 1.55 0.89 11.13
N LEU A 86 2.32 -0.19 10.98
CA LEU A 86 2.04 -1.25 10.03
C LEU A 86 1.51 -2.47 10.77
N GLU A 87 0.51 -3.11 10.19
CA GLU A 87 0.00 -4.38 10.70
C GLU A 87 1.12 -5.43 10.61
N PRO A 88 1.43 -6.14 11.71
CA PRO A 88 2.50 -7.15 11.72
C PRO A 88 2.19 -8.34 10.81
N GLU A 89 0.90 -8.65 10.64
CA GLU A 89 0.45 -9.70 9.75
C GLU A 89 0.31 -9.17 8.32
N ARG A 90 0.75 -9.97 7.35
CA ARG A 90 0.55 -9.64 5.95
C ARG A 90 -0.94 -9.62 5.60
N ILE A 91 -1.30 -8.88 4.56
CA ILE A 91 -2.66 -8.89 4.04
C ILE A 91 -3.02 -10.29 3.55
N HIS A 92 -4.12 -10.81 4.07
CA HIS A 92 -4.79 -12.00 3.59
C HIS A 92 -6.03 -11.57 2.81
N PHE A 93 -6.09 -11.95 1.55
CA PHE A 93 -7.23 -11.63 0.72
C PHE A 93 -8.35 -12.64 0.95
N ALA A 94 -9.52 -12.15 1.35
CA ALA A 94 -10.73 -12.94 1.44
C ALA A 94 -11.34 -13.14 0.04
N CYS A 95 -11.82 -14.31 -0.22
CA CYS A 95 -12.65 -14.57 -1.41
C CYS A 95 -14.11 -14.30 -1.10
N LYS A 96 -14.83 -13.72 -2.06
CA LYS A 96 -16.28 -13.56 -1.95
C LYS A 96 -17.04 -14.85 -2.22
N ASP A 97 -16.49 -15.72 -3.05
CA ASP A 97 -17.14 -16.96 -3.46
C ASP A 97 -16.66 -18.14 -2.63
N THR A 98 -17.60 -18.94 -2.17
CA THR A 98 -17.33 -20.12 -1.34
C THR A 98 -16.54 -21.22 -2.05
N ASP A 99 -16.44 -21.16 -3.37
CA ASP A 99 -15.73 -22.12 -4.22
C ASP A 99 -14.28 -21.68 -4.55
N CYS A 100 -13.84 -20.56 -4.03
CA CYS A 100 -12.48 -20.09 -4.20
C CYS A 100 -11.53 -20.83 -3.26
N ASP A 101 -10.48 -21.43 -3.78
CA ASP A 101 -9.39 -21.96 -2.97
C ASP A 101 -8.47 -20.82 -2.47
N CYS A 102 -9.02 -20.03 -1.53
CA CYS A 102 -8.31 -18.91 -0.91
C CYS A 102 -7.03 -19.35 -0.19
N ALA A 103 -6.95 -20.62 0.21
CA ALA A 103 -5.73 -21.16 0.81
C ALA A 103 -4.60 -21.23 -0.22
N GLU A 104 -4.90 -21.60 -1.46
CA GLU A 104 -3.93 -21.63 -2.55
C GLU A 104 -3.55 -20.22 -3.00
N VAL A 105 -4.52 -19.33 -3.14
CA VAL A 105 -4.28 -17.91 -3.46
C VAL A 105 -3.38 -17.24 -2.41
N ASN A 106 -3.65 -17.46 -1.13
CA ASN A 106 -2.86 -16.89 -0.05
C ASN A 106 -1.50 -17.58 0.15
N ARG A 107 -1.30 -18.79 -0.37
CA ARG A 107 -0.05 -19.54 -0.29
C ARG A 107 1.07 -18.94 -1.16
N TRP A 108 0.70 -18.31 -2.29
CA TRP A 108 1.63 -17.83 -3.33
C TRP A 108 1.67 -16.30 -3.45
N VAL A 109 1.26 -15.57 -2.44
CA VAL A 109 1.24 -14.10 -2.53
C VAL A 109 2.66 -13.55 -2.50
N TYR A 110 3.28 -13.54 -3.65
CA TYR A 110 4.27 -12.52 -3.97
C TYR A 110 3.49 -11.25 -4.29
N GLY A 111 3.39 -10.34 -3.31
CA GLY A 111 2.76 -9.04 -3.52
C GLY A 111 3.81 -7.96 -3.46
N TYR A 112 3.99 -7.22 -4.56
CA TYR A 112 4.91 -6.10 -4.61
C TYR A 112 4.36 -4.94 -5.45
N ASP A 113 4.91 -3.75 -5.23
CA ASP A 113 4.57 -2.52 -5.92
C ASP A 113 3.07 -2.20 -5.92
N PRO A 114 2.45 -2.09 -4.72
CA PRO A 114 1.02 -1.82 -4.62
C PRO A 114 0.66 -0.43 -5.17
N ARG A 115 -0.58 -0.30 -5.64
CA ARG A 115 -1.26 0.96 -5.92
C ARG A 115 -2.63 0.93 -5.26
N VAL A 116 -3.06 2.07 -4.75
CA VAL A 116 -4.37 2.23 -4.12
C VAL A 116 -5.08 3.41 -4.74
N VAL A 117 -6.35 3.24 -5.06
CA VAL A 117 -7.21 4.31 -5.59
C VAL A 117 -8.63 4.15 -5.06
N TRP A 118 -9.24 5.27 -4.65
CA TRP A 118 -10.66 5.33 -4.32
C TRP A 118 -11.50 5.43 -5.59
N ILE A 119 -12.46 4.52 -5.74
CA ILE A 119 -13.44 4.54 -6.84
C ILE A 119 -14.81 4.22 -6.22
N GLU A 120 -15.77 5.12 -6.45
CA GLU A 120 -17.15 5.03 -5.99
C GLU A 120 -17.29 4.92 -4.46
N ASP A 121 -17.19 3.71 -3.90
CA ASP A 121 -17.50 3.42 -2.50
C ASP A 121 -16.38 2.64 -1.78
N ARG A 122 -15.26 2.36 -2.45
CA ARG A 122 -14.19 1.50 -1.91
C ARG A 122 -12.81 1.88 -2.44
N TYR A 123 -11.78 1.36 -1.77
CA TYR A 123 -10.39 1.47 -2.20
C TYR A 123 -10.01 0.23 -3.01
N TYR A 124 -9.72 0.41 -4.28
CA TYR A 124 -9.14 -0.64 -5.11
C TYR A 124 -7.65 -0.69 -4.89
N VAL A 125 -7.14 -1.91 -4.81
CA VAL A 125 -5.71 -2.19 -4.64
C VAL A 125 -5.26 -3.04 -5.83
N THR A 126 -4.18 -2.62 -6.48
CA THR A 126 -3.50 -3.44 -7.48
C THR A 126 -2.07 -3.68 -7.03
N TRP A 127 -1.51 -4.82 -7.38
CA TRP A 127 -0.13 -5.18 -7.08
C TRP A 127 0.41 -6.11 -8.15
N CYS A 128 1.75 -6.13 -8.28
CA CYS A 128 2.40 -7.15 -9.09
C CYS A 128 2.44 -8.47 -8.33
N ASN A 129 2.15 -9.57 -9.00
CA ASN A 129 2.25 -10.91 -8.45
C ASN A 129 2.84 -11.90 -9.48
N TRP A 130 3.05 -13.14 -9.05
CA TRP A 130 3.61 -14.20 -9.88
C TRP A 130 2.70 -15.42 -9.96
N PHE A 131 1.41 -15.22 -9.77
CA PHE A 131 0.43 -16.29 -9.95
C PHE A 131 0.30 -16.60 -11.45
N HIS A 132 0.80 -17.73 -11.88
CA HIS A 132 0.94 -18.10 -13.30
C HIS A 132 1.85 -17.18 -14.15
N GLY A 133 2.94 -16.69 -13.56
CA GLY A 133 3.85 -15.73 -14.18
C GLY A 133 3.58 -14.29 -13.77
N PRO A 134 4.26 -13.30 -14.38
CA PRO A 134 4.05 -11.90 -14.03
C PRO A 134 2.63 -11.44 -14.37
N THR A 135 1.86 -11.08 -13.35
CA THR A 135 0.46 -10.64 -13.48
C THR A 135 0.18 -9.46 -12.56
N ILE A 136 -0.98 -8.86 -12.70
CA ILE A 136 -1.45 -7.81 -11.83
C ILE A 136 -2.59 -8.39 -10.99
N GLY A 137 -2.36 -8.49 -9.67
CA GLY A 137 -3.42 -8.77 -8.71
C GLY A 137 -4.32 -7.55 -8.59
N VAL A 138 -5.61 -7.80 -8.45
CA VAL A 138 -6.64 -6.79 -8.23
C VAL A 138 -7.47 -7.18 -7.02
N GLY A 139 -7.68 -6.24 -6.11
CA GLY A 139 -8.49 -6.42 -4.92
C GLY A 139 -9.12 -5.11 -4.49
N TYR A 140 -9.86 -5.15 -3.40
CA TYR A 140 -10.40 -3.94 -2.79
C TYR A 140 -10.53 -4.09 -1.28
N THR A 141 -10.68 -2.96 -0.62
CA THR A 141 -11.00 -2.86 0.81
C THR A 141 -11.92 -1.66 1.05
N TYR A 142 -12.69 -1.72 2.14
CA TYR A 142 -13.47 -0.58 2.63
C TYR A 142 -12.80 0.10 3.83
N ASP A 143 -11.92 -0.62 4.52
CA ASP A 143 -11.47 -0.24 5.87
C ASP A 143 -9.97 -0.42 6.11
N PHE A 144 -9.22 -0.99 5.17
CA PHE A 144 -7.81 -1.39 5.34
C PHE A 144 -7.60 -2.44 6.45
N GLU A 145 -8.63 -3.20 6.78
CA GLU A 145 -8.61 -4.34 7.71
C GLU A 145 -8.94 -5.62 6.96
N THR A 146 -10.04 -5.58 6.19
CA THR A 146 -10.46 -6.70 5.35
C THR A 146 -10.21 -6.37 3.89
N PHE A 147 -9.49 -7.26 3.23
CA PHE A 147 -9.17 -7.15 1.81
C PHE A 147 -9.83 -8.29 1.04
N TYR A 148 -10.44 -7.96 -0.08
CA TYR A 148 -11.11 -8.90 -0.95
C TYR A 148 -10.37 -9.00 -2.28
N GLN A 149 -10.10 -10.23 -2.73
CA GLN A 149 -9.48 -10.44 -4.03
C GLN A 149 -10.54 -10.47 -5.13
N LEU A 150 -10.19 -9.86 -6.22
CA LEU A 150 -10.85 -9.99 -7.52
C LEU A 150 -9.98 -10.87 -8.44
N GLU A 151 -10.42 -11.03 -9.68
CA GLU A 151 -9.62 -11.74 -10.68
C GLU A 151 -8.31 -11.01 -10.99
N ASN A 152 -7.27 -11.78 -11.30
CA ASN A 152 -6.03 -11.20 -11.76
C ASN A 152 -6.19 -10.63 -13.18
N ALA A 153 -5.53 -9.51 -13.43
CA ALA A 153 -5.42 -8.95 -14.77
C ALA A 153 -4.22 -9.56 -15.50
N TYR A 154 -4.47 -10.13 -16.66
CA TYR A 154 -3.46 -10.71 -17.54
C TYR A 154 -3.27 -9.80 -18.75
N LEU A 155 -2.02 -9.58 -19.12
CA LEU A 155 -1.71 -8.89 -20.38
C LEU A 155 -1.84 -9.90 -21.53
N PRO A 156 -2.51 -9.54 -22.63
CA PRO A 156 -2.49 -10.36 -23.82
C PRO A 156 -1.06 -10.29 -24.43
N PHE A 157 -0.48 -11.44 -24.66
CA PHE A 157 0.79 -11.57 -25.37
C PHE A 157 0.53 -11.97 -26.81
#